data_8c092fcabe2c2ba4ab43b9af8bcbd184
#
_entry.id   8c092fcabe2c2ba4ab43b9af8bcbd184
#
_cell.length_a   1.000
_cell.length_b   1.000
_cell.length_c   1.000
_cell.angle_alpha   90.00
_cell.angle_beta   90.00
_cell.angle_gamma   90.00
#
_symmetry.space_group_name_H-M   'P 1'
#
loop_
_entity.id
_entity.type
_entity.pdbx_description
1 polymer ?
#
loop_
_entity_poly.entity_id
_entity_poly.type
_entity_poly.pdbx_seq_one_letter_code
_entity_poly.pdbx_strand_id
1 'polypeptide(L)'
;MISGRSALYYEDYVLSIQYFNQVLTAKPYLYEPWFYRGLAKFYLDDFSGAEADVTKAVELNPYIYNMYELRGLCRIRQKKYDLAIGDYDNALRINPQNQAAWYNRALCRVEQKDYKQAQLELDTVVTKWKKFAGAYSLKAQICLAQNDTTAADHWLDKGLEVDPYDADAWTTRAMISLSRSKWKDADTYLGKAIHLKPKNVGNYVNRALARYNLNNLRGTMADYDTALDLDPENFLAHYNRGLLRMQLGDDNRAIEDFNYVIKMEPQNILAIYNRAILLDKTGNLRAAIRDYTLMIKQFPNFWNGLSRRASCYRRLGMIAKAELDEFRIFKAQMDKRQGIQKRWTNQQRKQMRRRSEIDPNKYNQIVVADEQTAEHEYKSDYRGRVQNRVTGMEPLPMFHLSYIQYSSEVHIYHAFAQKVEQLNDASPKSPRIFINSLERQLDEHASRLMLSRIDSLTNVINRTRDERKLNSVLLRRAIAESVAQDYEAAVSDLNTSLGIDTTQVLALWHRAYCQAMLNEFDKSRASVSGNDMALKALRVIADLDRAIQLDSDNQYLYYNRACVRLQRKEYTLAIDDFTRAINIDSSLAEAYYNRGLARIANGLKSDGIADLSKAGELGLYAAYSVIKRVSTGK
;
A
#
# COMPACT_ATOMS: atom_id res chain seq x y z
N MET A 1 18.33 -2.60 28.63
CA MET A 1 17.42 -3.75 28.72
C MET A 1 16.10 -3.40 29.40
N ILE A 2 16.08 -2.98 30.66
CA ILE A 2 14.84 -2.69 31.40
C ILE A 2 14.01 -1.63 30.69
N SER A 3 14.59 -0.46 30.37
CA SER A 3 13.88 0.62 29.65
C SER A 3 13.30 0.19 28.31
N GLY A 4 14.03 -0.63 27.54
CA GLY A 4 13.55 -1.16 26.26
C GLY A 4 12.36 -2.11 26.42
N ARG A 5 12.39 -2.98 27.43
CA ARG A 5 11.26 -3.87 27.74
C ARG A 5 10.06 -3.10 28.31
N SER A 6 10.31 -2.06 29.11
CA SER A 6 9.26 -1.18 29.60
C SER A 6 8.57 -0.44 28.46
N ALA A 7 9.33 0.15 27.53
CA ALA A 7 8.77 0.79 26.34
C ALA A 7 7.95 -0.20 25.49
N LEU A 8 8.44 -1.43 25.32
CA LEU A 8 7.71 -2.50 24.64
C LEU A 8 6.38 -2.85 25.33
N TYR A 9 6.38 -2.93 26.64
CA TYR A 9 5.19 -3.20 27.44
C TYR A 9 4.12 -2.09 27.31
N TYR A 10 4.57 -0.82 27.26
CA TYR A 10 3.69 0.32 27.04
C TYR A 10 3.40 0.60 25.55
N GLU A 11 3.71 -0.36 24.68
CA GLU A 11 3.45 -0.28 23.24
C GLU A 11 4.18 0.86 22.52
N ASP A 12 5.23 1.44 23.11
CA ASP A 12 6.12 2.38 22.44
C ASP A 12 7.26 1.62 21.73
N TYR A 13 6.90 1.00 20.61
CA TYR A 13 7.79 0.11 19.88
C TYR A 13 9.03 0.79 19.34
N VAL A 14 8.89 2.05 18.92
CA VAL A 14 9.99 2.80 18.33
C VAL A 14 11.01 3.19 19.39
N LEU A 15 10.55 3.68 20.54
CA LEU A 15 11.43 3.95 21.69
C LEU A 15 12.11 2.67 22.19
N SER A 16 11.38 1.56 22.18
CA SER A 16 11.91 0.23 22.50
C SER A 16 13.10 -0.14 21.58
N ILE A 17 12.94 0.05 20.26
CA ILE A 17 14.00 -0.18 19.27
C ILE A 17 15.23 0.67 19.57
N GLN A 18 15.06 1.94 19.90
CA GLN A 18 16.19 2.82 20.24
C GLN A 18 16.96 2.33 21.47
N TYR A 19 16.26 1.96 22.53
CA TYR A 19 16.92 1.41 23.71
C TYR A 19 17.67 0.10 23.43
N PHE A 20 17.08 -0.79 22.60
CA PHE A 20 17.79 -2.02 22.23
C PHE A 20 18.96 -1.75 21.29
N ASN A 21 18.90 -0.75 20.39
CA ASN A 21 20.05 -0.32 19.60
C ASN A 21 21.23 0.09 20.48
N GLN A 22 20.99 0.90 21.53
CA GLN A 22 22.03 1.30 22.47
C GLN A 22 22.68 0.09 23.17
N VAL A 23 21.84 -0.90 23.55
CA VAL A 23 22.36 -2.13 24.16
C VAL A 23 23.16 -2.95 23.14
N LEU A 24 22.69 -3.08 21.91
CA LEU A 24 23.35 -3.85 20.86
C LEU A 24 24.68 -3.24 20.39
N THR A 25 24.80 -1.91 20.42
CA THR A 25 26.06 -1.21 20.16
C THR A 25 27.10 -1.57 21.21
N ALA A 26 26.70 -1.68 22.48
CA ALA A 26 27.62 -1.99 23.57
C ALA A 26 27.85 -3.51 23.76
N LYS A 27 26.81 -4.34 23.51
CA LYS A 27 26.82 -5.79 23.80
C LYS A 27 26.11 -6.59 22.69
N PRO A 28 26.68 -6.69 21.48
CA PRO A 28 26.05 -7.36 20.34
C PRO A 28 25.94 -8.88 20.47
N TYR A 29 26.63 -9.47 21.45
CA TYR A 29 26.65 -10.91 21.72
C TYR A 29 25.48 -11.39 22.58
N LEU A 30 24.65 -10.51 23.12
CA LEU A 30 23.45 -10.87 23.86
C LEU A 30 22.30 -11.17 22.91
N TYR A 31 21.59 -12.29 23.07
CA TYR A 31 20.47 -12.66 22.20
C TYR A 31 19.18 -11.89 22.53
N GLU A 32 18.94 -11.53 23.79
CA GLU A 32 17.69 -10.90 24.22
C GLU A 32 17.43 -9.54 23.56
N PRO A 33 18.41 -8.61 23.44
CA PRO A 33 18.14 -7.34 22.77
C PRO A 33 17.77 -7.52 21.29
N TRP A 34 18.37 -8.50 20.59
CA TRP A 34 18.01 -8.85 19.23
C TRP A 34 16.57 -9.36 19.16
N PHE A 35 16.20 -10.28 20.05
CA PHE A 35 14.86 -10.83 20.11
C PHE A 35 13.80 -9.75 20.39
N TYR A 36 13.99 -8.92 21.41
CA TYR A 36 13.02 -7.88 21.76
C TYR A 36 12.97 -6.76 20.73
N ARG A 37 14.07 -6.43 20.05
CA ARG A 37 14.05 -5.48 18.92
C ARG A 37 13.30 -6.08 17.73
N GLY A 38 13.51 -7.33 17.42
CA GLY A 38 12.75 -8.07 16.42
C GLY A 38 11.25 -8.10 16.74
N LEU A 39 10.89 -8.31 18.01
CA LEU A 39 9.50 -8.27 18.46
C LEU A 39 8.89 -6.87 18.31
N ALA A 40 9.60 -5.80 18.65
CA ALA A 40 9.15 -4.44 18.44
C ALA A 40 8.92 -4.12 16.96
N LYS A 41 9.83 -4.56 16.07
CA LYS A 41 9.68 -4.45 14.62
C LYS A 41 8.48 -5.24 14.09
N PHE A 42 8.26 -6.45 14.60
CA PHE A 42 7.10 -7.27 14.24
C PHE A 42 5.79 -6.53 14.50
N TYR A 43 5.67 -5.84 15.63
CA TYR A 43 4.49 -5.03 15.94
C TYR A 43 4.33 -3.77 15.06
N LEU A 44 5.42 -3.33 14.44
CA LEU A 44 5.40 -2.24 13.45
C LEU A 44 5.20 -2.73 12.01
N ASP A 45 4.83 -4.02 11.82
CA ASP A 45 4.67 -4.67 10.52
C ASP A 45 5.99 -4.76 9.69
N ASP A 46 7.14 -4.50 10.31
CA ASP A 46 8.45 -4.70 9.70
C ASP A 46 8.90 -6.18 9.86
N PHE A 47 8.23 -7.06 9.12
CA PHE A 47 8.48 -8.50 9.22
C PHE A 47 9.86 -8.91 8.71
N SER A 48 10.41 -8.18 7.75
CA SER A 48 11.75 -8.44 7.21
C SER A 48 12.85 -8.10 8.22
N GLY A 49 12.77 -6.90 8.81
CA GLY A 49 13.71 -6.50 9.86
C GLY A 49 13.58 -7.31 11.14
N ALA A 50 12.35 -7.72 11.48
CA ALA A 50 12.09 -8.63 12.59
C ALA A 50 12.71 -10.01 12.35
N GLU A 51 12.55 -10.61 11.15
CA GLU A 51 13.16 -11.88 10.77
C GLU A 51 14.69 -11.82 10.89
N ALA A 52 15.31 -10.73 10.43
CA ALA A 52 16.76 -10.55 10.50
C ALA A 52 17.25 -10.50 11.96
N ASP A 53 16.60 -9.70 12.80
CA ASP A 53 16.95 -9.59 14.23
C ASP A 53 16.75 -10.91 14.97
N VAL A 54 15.62 -11.57 14.77
CA VAL A 54 15.34 -12.86 15.44
C VAL A 54 16.25 -13.96 14.92
N THR A 55 16.67 -13.92 13.65
CA THR A 55 17.67 -14.85 13.12
C THR A 55 18.99 -14.70 13.88
N LYS A 56 19.41 -13.44 14.12
CA LYS A 56 20.61 -13.18 14.93
C LYS A 56 20.46 -13.67 16.37
N ALA A 57 19.29 -13.50 16.96
CA ALA A 57 19.01 -14.03 18.31
C ALA A 57 19.10 -15.55 18.36
N VAL A 58 18.55 -16.26 17.36
CA VAL A 58 18.62 -17.74 17.25
C VAL A 58 20.07 -18.23 17.06
N GLU A 59 20.88 -17.53 16.26
CA GLU A 59 22.30 -17.86 16.09
C GLU A 59 23.07 -17.79 17.42
N LEU A 60 22.75 -16.78 18.25
CA LEU A 60 23.39 -16.59 19.56
C LEU A 60 22.90 -17.58 20.63
N ASN A 61 21.62 -17.96 20.56
CA ASN A 61 21.06 -18.95 21.50
C ASN A 61 19.95 -19.80 20.80
N PRO A 62 20.27 -21.01 20.32
CA PRO A 62 19.32 -21.83 19.57
C PRO A 62 18.34 -22.64 20.46
N TYR A 63 18.36 -22.47 21.78
CA TYR A 63 17.58 -23.31 22.72
C TYR A 63 16.27 -22.66 23.19
N ILE A 64 15.88 -21.51 22.62
CA ILE A 64 14.70 -20.77 23.04
C ILE A 64 13.61 -20.91 21.97
N TYR A 65 12.55 -21.66 22.26
CA TYR A 65 11.48 -21.95 21.30
C TYR A 65 10.73 -20.70 20.82
N ASN A 66 10.52 -19.68 21.67
CA ASN A 66 9.81 -18.45 21.32
C ASN A 66 10.48 -17.67 20.20
N MET A 67 11.79 -17.79 20.01
CA MET A 67 12.49 -17.13 18.90
C MET A 67 12.13 -17.77 17.57
N TYR A 68 12.04 -19.08 17.51
CA TYR A 68 11.60 -19.80 16.33
C TYR A 68 10.13 -19.49 16.01
N GLU A 69 9.26 -19.37 17.02
CA GLU A 69 7.87 -18.96 16.82
C GLU A 69 7.77 -17.58 16.20
N LEU A 70 8.45 -16.59 16.77
CA LEU A 70 8.43 -15.22 16.24
C LEU A 70 9.00 -15.16 14.81
N ARG A 71 10.10 -15.88 14.55
CA ARG A 71 10.67 -15.95 13.19
C ARG A 71 9.74 -16.65 12.21
N GLY A 72 9.11 -17.74 12.64
CA GLY A 72 8.06 -18.42 11.86
C GLY A 72 6.91 -17.50 11.52
N LEU A 73 6.40 -16.72 12.47
CA LEU A 73 5.37 -15.71 12.21
C LEU A 73 5.82 -14.64 11.21
N CYS A 74 7.05 -14.13 11.35
CA CYS A 74 7.62 -13.18 10.38
C CYS A 74 7.66 -13.79 8.97
N ARG A 75 8.02 -15.06 8.83
CA ARG A 75 8.10 -15.80 7.58
C ARG A 75 6.73 -16.06 6.95
N ILE A 76 5.72 -16.36 7.77
CA ILE A 76 4.33 -16.48 7.33
C ILE A 76 3.83 -15.17 6.72
N ARG A 77 4.03 -14.05 7.40
CA ARG A 77 3.65 -12.72 6.89
C ARG A 77 4.33 -12.37 5.56
N GLN A 78 5.49 -12.97 5.30
CA GLN A 78 6.21 -12.85 4.03
C GLN A 78 5.88 -13.99 3.03
N LYS A 79 4.92 -14.87 3.34
CA LYS A 79 4.54 -16.05 2.54
C LYS A 79 5.69 -17.06 2.31
N LYS A 80 6.67 -17.08 3.20
CA LYS A 80 7.81 -18.02 3.20
C LYS A 80 7.46 -19.27 4.00
N TYR A 81 6.46 -20.02 3.56
CA TYR A 81 5.85 -21.10 4.35
C TYR A 81 6.80 -22.26 4.66
N ASP A 82 7.67 -22.67 3.71
CA ASP A 82 8.66 -23.75 3.95
C ASP A 82 9.62 -23.41 5.10
N LEU A 83 10.11 -22.17 5.11
CA LEU A 83 11.00 -21.70 6.15
C LEU A 83 10.29 -21.58 7.50
N ALA A 84 9.00 -21.19 7.49
CA ALA A 84 8.19 -21.13 8.70
C ALA A 84 7.94 -22.52 9.28
N ILE A 85 7.65 -23.53 8.46
CA ILE A 85 7.50 -24.93 8.88
C ILE A 85 8.78 -25.40 9.57
N GLY A 86 9.96 -25.15 9.00
CA GLY A 86 11.24 -25.49 9.62
C GLY A 86 11.47 -24.79 10.97
N ASP A 87 10.99 -23.56 11.16
CA ASP A 87 11.03 -22.89 12.43
C ASP A 87 10.09 -23.54 13.46
N TYR A 88 8.86 -23.88 13.08
CA TYR A 88 7.95 -24.59 13.98
C TYR A 88 8.42 -26.01 14.31
N ASP A 89 9.11 -26.69 13.40
CA ASP A 89 9.77 -27.96 13.71
C ASP A 89 10.81 -27.80 14.81
N ASN A 90 11.64 -26.77 14.74
CA ASN A 90 12.61 -26.46 15.79
C ASN A 90 11.95 -26.03 17.10
N ALA A 91 10.90 -25.21 17.05
CA ALA A 91 10.13 -24.81 18.23
C ALA A 91 9.53 -26.03 18.93
N LEU A 92 8.92 -26.95 18.19
CA LEU A 92 8.28 -28.16 18.69
C LEU A 92 9.30 -29.22 19.20
N ARG A 93 10.51 -29.24 18.65
CA ARG A 93 11.59 -30.08 19.19
C ARG A 93 12.01 -29.63 20.60
N ILE A 94 11.98 -28.29 20.83
CA ILE A 94 12.33 -27.73 22.16
C ILE A 94 11.12 -27.81 23.11
N ASN A 95 9.94 -27.45 22.64
CA ASN A 95 8.69 -27.50 23.40
C ASN A 95 7.58 -28.24 22.64
N PRO A 96 7.48 -29.59 22.80
CA PRO A 96 6.46 -30.41 22.11
C PRO A 96 5.01 -30.10 22.51
N GLN A 97 4.80 -29.35 23.59
CA GLN A 97 3.48 -29.00 24.12
C GLN A 97 3.01 -27.60 23.62
N ASN A 98 3.76 -26.98 22.72
CA ASN A 98 3.40 -25.68 22.20
C ASN A 98 2.23 -25.80 21.21
N GLN A 99 1.04 -25.45 21.67
CA GLN A 99 -0.21 -25.49 20.90
C GLN A 99 -0.17 -24.57 19.67
N ALA A 100 0.34 -23.34 19.82
CA ALA A 100 0.41 -22.35 18.76
C ALA A 100 1.33 -22.82 17.61
N ALA A 101 2.47 -23.42 17.95
CA ALA A 101 3.42 -23.94 16.96
C ALA A 101 2.82 -25.09 16.14
N TRP A 102 2.11 -26.03 16.78
CA TRP A 102 1.38 -27.10 16.07
C TRP A 102 0.35 -26.54 15.10
N TYR A 103 -0.47 -25.61 15.57
CA TYR A 103 -1.53 -24.99 14.75
C TYR A 103 -0.97 -24.18 13.59
N ASN A 104 -0.01 -23.29 13.85
CA ASN A 104 0.58 -22.44 12.81
C ASN A 104 1.34 -23.26 11.76
N ARG A 105 1.98 -24.39 12.16
CA ARG A 105 2.61 -25.29 11.20
C ARG A 105 1.60 -25.97 10.30
N ALA A 106 0.49 -26.47 10.87
CA ALA A 106 -0.62 -27.03 10.10
C ALA A 106 -1.21 -25.99 9.14
N LEU A 107 -1.36 -24.75 9.58
CA LEU A 107 -1.85 -23.67 8.74
C LEU A 107 -0.91 -23.35 7.57
N CYS A 108 0.42 -23.34 7.80
CA CYS A 108 1.40 -23.21 6.71
C CYS A 108 1.25 -24.33 5.66
N ARG A 109 0.96 -25.56 6.09
CA ARG A 109 0.72 -26.69 5.17
C ARG A 109 -0.58 -26.52 4.38
N VAL A 110 -1.62 -25.95 5.01
CA VAL A 110 -2.88 -25.60 4.31
C VAL A 110 -2.61 -24.59 3.20
N GLU A 111 -1.85 -23.55 3.49
CA GLU A 111 -1.46 -22.54 2.48
C GLU A 111 -0.65 -23.14 1.31
N GLN A 112 0.13 -24.17 1.57
CA GLN A 112 0.85 -24.96 0.55
C GLN A 112 -0.02 -26.01 -0.13
N LYS A 113 -1.29 -26.16 0.29
CA LYS A 113 -2.21 -27.20 -0.17
C LYS A 113 -1.78 -28.65 0.18
N ASP A 114 -0.89 -28.82 1.15
CA ASP A 114 -0.56 -30.13 1.71
C ASP A 114 -1.59 -30.51 2.78
N TYR A 115 -2.80 -30.74 2.34
CA TYR A 115 -3.95 -31.03 3.20
C TYR A 115 -3.78 -32.33 3.99
N LYS A 116 -3.04 -33.30 3.45
CA LYS A 116 -2.83 -34.61 4.13
C LYS A 116 -2.02 -34.42 5.41
N GLN A 117 -0.90 -33.75 5.35
CA GLN A 117 -0.06 -33.51 6.53
C GLN A 117 -0.75 -32.52 7.51
N ALA A 118 -1.41 -31.48 6.97
CA ALA A 118 -2.17 -30.55 7.79
C ALA A 118 -3.25 -31.25 8.62
N GLN A 119 -3.99 -32.21 8.04
CA GLN A 119 -5.01 -32.99 8.76
C GLN A 119 -4.40 -33.82 9.89
N LEU A 120 -3.28 -34.52 9.66
CA LEU A 120 -2.60 -35.31 10.70
C LEU A 120 -2.12 -34.46 11.90
N GLU A 121 -1.62 -33.26 11.60
CA GLU A 121 -1.21 -32.31 12.64
C GLU A 121 -2.40 -31.77 13.41
N LEU A 122 -3.49 -31.42 12.72
CA LEU A 122 -4.72 -30.95 13.34
C LEU A 122 -5.42 -32.05 14.15
N ASP A 123 -5.32 -33.34 13.75
CA ASP A 123 -5.80 -34.46 14.56
C ASP A 123 -5.05 -34.52 15.90
N THR A 124 -3.74 -34.25 15.89
CA THR A 124 -2.96 -34.13 17.11
C THR A 124 -3.44 -32.94 17.96
N VAL A 125 -3.69 -31.78 17.32
CA VAL A 125 -4.17 -30.57 18.01
C VAL A 125 -5.51 -30.81 18.68
N VAL A 126 -6.52 -31.29 17.95
CA VAL A 126 -7.87 -31.50 18.50
C VAL A 126 -7.92 -32.61 19.55
N THR A 127 -6.99 -33.56 19.49
CA THR A 127 -6.87 -34.63 20.51
C THR A 127 -6.27 -34.11 21.80
N LYS A 128 -5.15 -33.36 21.71
CA LYS A 128 -4.44 -32.82 22.89
C LYS A 128 -5.16 -31.60 23.49
N TRP A 129 -5.71 -30.73 22.67
CA TRP A 129 -6.33 -29.46 23.09
C TRP A 129 -7.77 -29.34 22.61
N LYS A 130 -8.67 -30.14 23.18
CA LYS A 130 -10.08 -30.25 22.80
C LYS A 130 -10.85 -28.92 22.83
N LYS A 131 -10.39 -27.93 23.61
CA LYS A 131 -11.02 -26.61 23.74
C LYS A 131 -10.46 -25.57 22.76
N PHE A 132 -9.66 -25.98 21.79
CA PHE A 132 -9.08 -25.06 20.81
C PHE A 132 -9.94 -24.99 19.54
N ALA A 133 -10.92 -24.10 19.52
CA ALA A 133 -11.91 -23.96 18.44
C ALA A 133 -11.26 -23.75 17.05
N GLY A 134 -10.18 -22.96 16.95
CA GLY A 134 -9.51 -22.67 15.70
C GLY A 134 -9.03 -23.90 14.93
N ALA A 135 -8.69 -24.99 15.60
CA ALA A 135 -8.30 -26.23 14.93
C ALA A 135 -9.47 -26.92 14.23
N TYR A 136 -10.68 -26.87 14.79
CA TYR A 136 -11.88 -27.40 14.16
C TYR A 136 -12.29 -26.57 12.95
N SER A 137 -12.22 -25.24 13.05
CA SER A 137 -12.49 -24.31 11.93
C SER A 137 -11.51 -24.55 10.78
N LEU A 138 -10.22 -24.76 11.07
CA LEU A 138 -9.22 -25.06 10.03
C LEU A 138 -9.45 -26.44 9.38
N LYS A 139 -9.87 -27.46 10.14
CA LYS A 139 -10.27 -28.75 9.58
C LYS A 139 -11.47 -28.63 8.66
N ALA A 140 -12.46 -27.82 9.04
CA ALA A 140 -13.61 -27.53 8.19
C ALA A 140 -13.19 -26.87 6.86
N GLN A 141 -12.27 -25.90 6.91
CA GLN A 141 -11.74 -25.26 5.71
C GLN A 141 -11.02 -26.23 4.78
N ILE A 142 -10.21 -27.16 5.33
CA ILE A 142 -9.58 -28.23 4.52
C ILE A 142 -10.64 -29.09 3.83
N CYS A 143 -11.70 -29.50 4.54
CA CYS A 143 -12.79 -30.27 3.96
C CYS A 143 -13.50 -29.49 2.84
N LEU A 144 -13.73 -28.20 3.01
CA LEU A 144 -14.31 -27.35 1.96
C LEU A 144 -13.39 -27.24 0.74
N ALA A 145 -12.08 -27.08 0.94
CA ALA A 145 -11.11 -27.07 -0.16
C ALA A 145 -11.07 -28.39 -0.94
N GLN A 146 -11.46 -29.49 -0.29
CA GLN A 146 -11.61 -30.82 -0.89
C GLN A 146 -13.05 -31.11 -1.40
N ASN A 147 -13.96 -30.10 -1.37
CA ASN A 147 -15.37 -30.20 -1.72
C ASN A 147 -16.20 -31.16 -0.84
N ASP A 148 -15.72 -31.53 0.34
CA ASP A 148 -16.46 -32.33 1.31
C ASP A 148 -17.20 -31.43 2.31
N THR A 149 -18.34 -30.91 1.86
CA THR A 149 -19.19 -30.04 2.68
C THR A 149 -19.81 -30.77 3.89
N THR A 150 -19.93 -32.10 3.84
CA THR A 150 -20.52 -32.88 4.94
C THR A 150 -19.54 -32.99 6.12
N ALA A 151 -18.29 -33.32 5.82
CA ALA A 151 -17.26 -33.33 6.85
C ALA A 151 -16.99 -31.92 7.37
N ALA A 152 -17.08 -30.89 6.51
CA ALA A 152 -16.95 -29.51 6.94
C ALA A 152 -18.01 -29.11 7.98
N ASP A 153 -19.30 -29.41 7.72
CA ASP A 153 -20.38 -29.16 8.68
C ASP A 153 -20.12 -29.83 10.05
N HIS A 154 -19.65 -31.09 10.04
CA HIS A 154 -19.35 -31.81 11.27
C HIS A 154 -18.23 -31.14 12.09
N TRP A 155 -17.17 -30.64 11.43
CA TRP A 155 -16.08 -29.96 12.12
C TRP A 155 -16.50 -28.57 12.61
N LEU A 156 -17.36 -27.86 11.85
CA LEU A 156 -17.93 -26.58 12.28
C LEU A 156 -18.85 -26.76 13.50
N ASP A 157 -19.67 -27.83 13.54
CA ASP A 157 -20.48 -28.13 14.71
C ASP A 157 -19.65 -28.30 15.96
N LYS A 158 -18.57 -29.11 15.89
CA LYS A 158 -17.64 -29.29 17.00
C LYS A 158 -16.93 -28.00 17.40
N GLY A 159 -16.53 -27.17 16.41
CA GLY A 159 -15.90 -25.88 16.68
C GLY A 159 -16.84 -24.94 17.43
N LEU A 160 -18.10 -24.87 17.00
CA LEU A 160 -19.13 -24.02 17.60
C LEU A 160 -19.66 -24.55 18.96
N GLU A 161 -19.53 -25.85 19.24
CA GLU A 161 -19.75 -26.39 20.59
C GLU A 161 -18.66 -25.90 21.57
N VAL A 162 -17.43 -25.72 21.10
CA VAL A 162 -16.32 -25.24 21.89
C VAL A 162 -16.33 -23.71 22.04
N ASP A 163 -16.56 -23.00 20.93
CA ASP A 163 -16.65 -21.54 20.88
C ASP A 163 -17.90 -21.10 20.09
N PRO A 164 -19.04 -20.89 20.77
CA PRO A 164 -20.27 -20.40 20.12
C PRO A 164 -20.16 -18.95 19.61
N TYR A 165 -19.10 -18.23 19.97
CA TYR A 165 -18.89 -16.83 19.61
C TYR A 165 -17.95 -16.65 18.40
N ASP A 166 -17.55 -17.73 17.74
CA ASP A 166 -16.80 -17.68 16.49
C ASP A 166 -17.72 -17.24 15.32
N ALA A 167 -17.69 -15.94 15.00
CA ALA A 167 -18.49 -15.36 13.93
C ALA A 167 -18.13 -15.92 12.55
N ASP A 168 -16.85 -16.25 12.32
CA ASP A 168 -16.37 -16.76 11.04
C ASP A 168 -16.81 -18.20 10.81
N ALA A 169 -16.87 -19.01 11.87
CA ALA A 169 -17.46 -20.34 11.81
C ALA A 169 -18.94 -20.29 11.47
N TRP A 170 -19.72 -19.36 12.06
CA TRP A 170 -21.13 -19.14 11.71
C TRP A 170 -21.28 -18.67 10.26
N THR A 171 -20.42 -17.77 9.78
CA THR A 171 -20.43 -17.33 8.38
C THR A 171 -20.17 -18.51 7.44
N THR A 172 -19.14 -19.31 7.71
CA THR A 172 -18.79 -20.48 6.89
C THR A 172 -19.92 -21.51 6.85
N ARG A 173 -20.56 -21.77 7.98
CA ARG A 173 -21.72 -22.65 8.07
C ARG A 173 -22.92 -22.14 7.24
N ALA A 174 -23.14 -20.83 7.28
CA ALA A 174 -24.16 -20.19 6.47
C ALA A 174 -23.87 -20.32 4.97
N MET A 175 -22.61 -20.16 4.56
CA MET A 175 -22.21 -20.33 3.16
C MET A 175 -22.47 -21.77 2.66
N ILE A 176 -22.19 -22.78 3.47
CA ILE A 176 -22.55 -24.17 3.17
C ILE A 176 -24.07 -24.31 3.01
N SER A 177 -24.84 -23.66 3.89
CA SER A 177 -26.32 -23.70 3.84
C SER A 177 -26.83 -23.00 2.57
N LEU A 178 -26.25 -21.87 2.18
CA LEU A 178 -26.58 -21.18 0.92
C LEU A 178 -26.30 -22.06 -0.31
N SER A 179 -25.14 -22.72 -0.36
CA SER A 179 -24.79 -23.61 -1.48
C SER A 179 -25.74 -24.80 -1.63
N ARG A 180 -26.35 -25.22 -0.54
CA ARG A 180 -27.36 -26.28 -0.49
C ARG A 180 -28.81 -25.78 -0.59
N SER A 181 -28.98 -24.46 -0.84
CA SER A 181 -30.30 -23.81 -0.89
C SER A 181 -31.15 -23.96 0.41
N LYS A 182 -30.49 -24.14 1.56
CA LYS A 182 -31.12 -24.19 2.89
C LYS A 182 -31.25 -22.74 3.43
N TRP A 183 -32.17 -21.99 2.82
CA TRP A 183 -32.27 -20.54 3.03
C TRP A 183 -32.60 -20.15 4.47
N LYS A 184 -33.43 -20.94 5.18
CA LYS A 184 -33.82 -20.67 6.58
C LYS A 184 -32.62 -20.83 7.53
N ASP A 185 -31.82 -21.89 7.32
CA ASP A 185 -30.64 -22.13 8.13
C ASP A 185 -29.61 -21.03 7.87
N ALA A 186 -29.43 -20.66 6.60
CA ALA A 186 -28.51 -19.56 6.20
C ALA A 186 -28.89 -18.22 6.84
N ASP A 187 -30.20 -17.82 6.81
CA ASP A 187 -30.67 -16.59 7.48
C ASP A 187 -30.38 -16.63 8.99
N THR A 188 -30.60 -17.77 9.64
CA THR A 188 -30.38 -17.95 11.07
C THR A 188 -28.87 -17.83 11.40
N TYR A 189 -28.00 -18.52 10.66
CA TYR A 189 -26.57 -18.54 10.92
C TYR A 189 -25.92 -17.19 10.62
N LEU A 190 -26.34 -16.52 9.51
CA LEU A 190 -25.88 -15.16 9.21
C LEU A 190 -26.40 -14.15 10.23
N GLY A 191 -27.60 -14.37 10.78
CA GLY A 191 -28.11 -13.57 11.90
C GLY A 191 -27.19 -13.62 13.12
N LYS A 192 -26.68 -14.81 13.47
CA LYS A 192 -25.71 -14.99 14.56
C LYS A 192 -24.36 -14.37 14.21
N ALA A 193 -23.84 -14.59 13.01
CA ALA A 193 -22.59 -14.02 12.54
C ALA A 193 -22.61 -12.48 12.57
N ILE A 194 -23.70 -11.86 12.12
CA ILE A 194 -23.91 -10.40 12.15
C ILE A 194 -23.97 -9.87 13.58
N HIS A 195 -24.66 -10.60 14.47
CA HIS A 195 -24.71 -10.19 15.88
C HIS A 195 -23.32 -10.14 16.52
N LEU A 196 -22.45 -11.07 16.17
CA LEU A 196 -21.08 -11.16 16.68
C LEU A 196 -20.11 -10.18 15.98
N LYS A 197 -20.25 -10.02 14.67
CA LYS A 197 -19.43 -9.09 13.84
C LYS A 197 -20.33 -8.18 12.98
N PRO A 198 -20.94 -7.13 13.56
CA PRO A 198 -21.93 -6.29 12.87
C PRO A 198 -21.37 -5.42 11.74
N LYS A 199 -20.06 -5.32 11.59
CA LYS A 199 -19.41 -4.54 10.52
C LYS A 199 -19.04 -5.38 9.29
N ASN A 200 -19.34 -6.69 9.27
CA ASN A 200 -19.05 -7.53 8.11
C ASN A 200 -20.14 -7.36 7.05
N VAL A 201 -19.84 -6.58 6.02
CA VAL A 201 -20.76 -6.25 4.91
C VAL A 201 -21.22 -7.50 4.15
N GLY A 202 -20.31 -8.46 3.90
CA GLY A 202 -20.60 -9.70 3.18
C GLY A 202 -21.73 -10.52 3.84
N ASN A 203 -21.78 -10.53 5.17
CA ASN A 203 -22.82 -11.25 5.89
C ASN A 203 -24.22 -10.67 5.66
N TYR A 204 -24.36 -9.35 5.53
CA TYR A 204 -25.63 -8.71 5.19
C TYR A 204 -26.04 -9.03 3.75
N VAL A 205 -25.11 -8.94 2.79
CA VAL A 205 -25.38 -9.27 1.38
C VAL A 205 -25.81 -10.73 1.24
N ASN A 206 -25.16 -11.65 1.93
CA ASN A 206 -25.50 -13.08 1.90
C ASN A 206 -26.81 -13.37 2.64
N ARG A 207 -27.12 -12.68 3.75
CA ARG A 207 -28.40 -12.80 4.43
C ARG A 207 -29.55 -12.25 3.58
N ALA A 208 -29.32 -11.16 2.87
CA ALA A 208 -30.26 -10.63 1.91
C ALA A 208 -30.64 -11.68 0.84
N LEU A 209 -29.65 -12.44 0.32
CA LEU A 209 -29.92 -13.53 -0.62
C LEU A 209 -30.78 -14.62 0.01
N ALA A 210 -30.49 -15.05 1.24
CA ALA A 210 -31.31 -16.04 1.94
C ALA A 210 -32.73 -15.53 2.13
N ARG A 211 -32.91 -14.30 2.59
CA ARG A 211 -34.21 -13.65 2.81
C ARG A 211 -35.00 -13.44 1.53
N TYR A 212 -34.34 -13.12 0.44
CA TYR A 212 -34.96 -13.01 -0.88
C TYR A 212 -35.58 -14.34 -1.29
N ASN A 213 -34.85 -15.45 -1.15
CA ASN A 213 -35.37 -16.78 -1.47
C ASN A 213 -36.46 -17.27 -0.50
N LEU A 214 -36.51 -16.70 0.70
CA LEU A 214 -37.63 -16.90 1.66
C LEU A 214 -38.83 -15.97 1.41
N ASN A 215 -38.81 -15.16 0.34
CA ASN A 215 -39.79 -14.15 0.01
C ASN A 215 -39.95 -13.04 1.08
N ASN A 216 -38.92 -12.83 1.91
CA ASN A 216 -38.86 -11.74 2.87
C ASN A 216 -38.21 -10.49 2.21
N LEU A 217 -38.94 -9.88 1.26
CA LEU A 217 -38.42 -8.77 0.45
C LEU A 217 -38.08 -7.52 1.27
N ARG A 218 -38.85 -7.27 2.37
CA ARG A 218 -38.57 -6.16 3.28
C ARG A 218 -37.25 -6.37 4.03
N GLY A 219 -36.99 -7.56 4.54
CA GLY A 219 -35.74 -7.91 5.21
C GLY A 219 -34.56 -7.91 4.26
N THR A 220 -34.78 -8.32 3.01
CA THR A 220 -33.78 -8.26 1.93
C THR A 220 -33.34 -6.82 1.66
N MET A 221 -34.28 -5.90 1.52
CA MET A 221 -33.99 -4.48 1.27
C MET A 221 -33.22 -3.87 2.44
N ALA A 222 -33.68 -4.13 3.67
CA ALA A 222 -33.02 -3.62 4.88
C ALA A 222 -31.57 -4.11 5.01
N ASP A 223 -31.28 -5.35 4.64
CA ASP A 223 -29.92 -5.88 4.66
C ASP A 223 -29.03 -5.22 3.60
N TYR A 224 -29.52 -4.98 2.37
CA TYR A 224 -28.74 -4.24 1.35
C TYR A 224 -28.52 -2.78 1.75
N ASP A 225 -29.51 -2.12 2.33
CA ASP A 225 -29.37 -0.75 2.82
C ASP A 225 -28.31 -0.68 3.92
N THR A 226 -28.35 -1.60 4.89
CA THR A 226 -27.31 -1.69 5.94
C THR A 226 -25.93 -2.00 5.37
N ALA A 227 -25.85 -2.89 4.38
CA ALA A 227 -24.58 -3.18 3.71
C ALA A 227 -23.96 -1.94 3.06
N LEU A 228 -24.81 -1.09 2.42
CA LEU A 228 -24.36 0.14 1.77
C LEU A 228 -24.14 1.31 2.73
N ASP A 229 -24.79 1.30 3.90
CA ASP A 229 -24.47 2.24 4.98
C ASP A 229 -23.07 1.95 5.57
N LEU A 230 -22.69 0.66 5.64
CA LEU A 230 -21.37 0.24 6.12
C LEU A 230 -20.27 0.41 5.07
N ASP A 231 -20.59 0.12 3.81
CA ASP A 231 -19.67 0.21 2.66
C ASP A 231 -20.43 0.79 1.46
N PRO A 232 -20.45 2.13 1.31
CA PRO A 232 -21.12 2.80 0.20
C PRO A 232 -20.57 2.46 -1.18
N GLU A 233 -19.38 1.87 -1.24
CA GLU A 233 -18.74 1.47 -2.49
C GLU A 233 -18.96 -0.01 -2.83
N ASN A 234 -19.77 -0.72 -2.05
CA ASN A 234 -20.01 -2.14 -2.27
C ASN A 234 -20.79 -2.40 -3.56
N PHE A 235 -20.04 -2.73 -4.59
CA PHE A 235 -20.53 -3.04 -5.92
C PHE A 235 -21.65 -4.08 -5.94
N LEU A 236 -21.48 -5.17 -5.17
CA LEU A 236 -22.41 -6.30 -5.18
C LEU A 236 -23.74 -5.95 -4.50
N ALA A 237 -23.68 -5.17 -3.42
CA ALA A 237 -24.86 -4.69 -2.74
C ALA A 237 -25.68 -3.75 -3.64
N HIS A 238 -25.04 -2.81 -4.35
CA HIS A 238 -25.72 -1.97 -5.34
C HIS A 238 -26.35 -2.80 -6.46
N TYR A 239 -25.60 -3.74 -7.03
CA TYR A 239 -26.13 -4.58 -8.12
C TYR A 239 -27.36 -5.37 -7.68
N ASN A 240 -27.27 -6.07 -6.56
CA ASN A 240 -28.35 -6.90 -6.04
C ASN A 240 -29.56 -6.06 -5.58
N ARG A 241 -29.33 -4.90 -4.95
CA ARG A 241 -30.41 -3.97 -4.57
C ARG A 241 -31.10 -3.41 -5.80
N GLY A 242 -30.35 -3.09 -6.85
CA GLY A 242 -30.88 -2.66 -8.13
C GLY A 242 -31.80 -3.72 -8.76
N LEU A 243 -31.42 -5.00 -8.73
CA LEU A 243 -32.27 -6.10 -9.18
C LEU A 243 -33.57 -6.21 -8.35
N LEU A 244 -33.45 -6.12 -7.04
CA LEU A 244 -34.62 -6.16 -6.15
C LEU A 244 -35.58 -4.99 -6.41
N ARG A 245 -35.06 -3.76 -6.54
CA ARG A 245 -35.82 -2.56 -6.86
C ARG A 245 -36.53 -2.67 -8.21
N MET A 246 -35.83 -3.21 -9.21
CA MET A 246 -36.42 -3.49 -10.53
C MET A 246 -37.60 -4.47 -10.44
N GLN A 247 -37.49 -5.51 -9.61
CA GLN A 247 -38.58 -6.47 -9.38
C GLN A 247 -39.75 -5.84 -8.64
N LEU A 248 -39.48 -4.93 -7.70
CA LEU A 248 -40.50 -4.21 -6.93
C LEU A 248 -41.15 -3.06 -7.70
N GLY A 249 -40.67 -2.74 -8.90
CA GLY A 249 -41.17 -1.64 -9.74
C GLY A 249 -40.63 -0.27 -9.35
N ASP A 250 -39.62 -0.19 -8.47
CA ASP A 250 -38.90 1.07 -8.15
C ASP A 250 -37.80 1.33 -9.20
N ASP A 251 -38.26 1.54 -10.43
CA ASP A 251 -37.41 1.58 -11.62
C ASP A 251 -36.38 2.71 -11.57
N ASN A 252 -36.72 3.87 -11.01
CA ASN A 252 -35.82 5.03 -10.97
C ASN A 252 -34.64 4.80 -10.00
N ARG A 253 -34.92 4.31 -8.79
CA ARG A 253 -33.86 4.00 -7.84
C ARG A 253 -33.03 2.77 -8.25
N ALA A 254 -33.62 1.83 -9.00
CA ALA A 254 -32.88 0.74 -9.61
C ALA A 254 -31.88 1.26 -10.66
N ILE A 255 -32.27 2.26 -11.47
CA ILE A 255 -31.35 2.92 -12.43
C ILE A 255 -30.20 3.60 -11.70
N GLU A 256 -30.44 4.23 -10.54
CA GLU A 256 -29.37 4.84 -9.73
C GLU A 256 -28.35 3.80 -9.24
N ASP A 257 -28.83 2.67 -8.72
CA ASP A 257 -27.95 1.57 -8.31
C ASP A 257 -27.13 1.02 -9.49
N PHE A 258 -27.74 0.78 -10.65
CA PHE A 258 -26.98 0.35 -11.83
C PHE A 258 -26.05 1.43 -12.40
N ASN A 259 -26.38 2.71 -12.27
CA ASN A 259 -25.48 3.80 -12.64
C ASN A 259 -24.19 3.75 -11.79
N TYR A 260 -24.35 3.49 -10.50
CA TYR A 260 -23.19 3.32 -9.60
C TYR A 260 -22.31 2.15 -10.04
N VAL A 261 -22.91 0.97 -10.26
CA VAL A 261 -22.20 -0.22 -10.74
C VAL A 261 -21.43 0.07 -12.04
N ILE A 262 -22.06 0.73 -13.01
CA ILE A 262 -21.44 1.05 -14.30
C ILE A 262 -20.35 2.12 -14.16
N LYS A 263 -20.46 3.02 -13.19
CA LYS A 263 -19.41 3.99 -12.89
C LYS A 263 -18.13 3.27 -12.38
N MET A 264 -18.29 2.26 -11.55
CA MET A 264 -17.17 1.47 -11.02
C MET A 264 -16.63 0.50 -12.07
N GLU A 265 -17.52 -0.18 -12.79
CA GLU A 265 -17.19 -1.13 -13.86
C GLU A 265 -17.87 -0.76 -15.16
N PRO A 266 -17.27 0.12 -15.99
CA PRO A 266 -17.89 0.60 -17.24
C PRO A 266 -18.17 -0.50 -18.27
N GLN A 267 -17.60 -1.69 -18.10
CA GLN A 267 -17.81 -2.84 -18.98
C GLN A 267 -18.73 -3.90 -18.37
N ASN A 268 -19.39 -3.61 -17.26
CA ASN A 268 -20.34 -4.55 -16.64
C ASN A 268 -21.61 -4.67 -17.48
N ILE A 269 -21.63 -5.69 -18.34
CA ILE A 269 -22.69 -5.91 -19.33
C ILE A 269 -24.03 -6.14 -18.66
N LEU A 270 -24.04 -6.82 -17.50
CA LEU A 270 -25.26 -7.16 -16.81
C LEU A 270 -25.95 -5.92 -16.25
N ALA A 271 -25.18 -5.04 -15.63
CA ALA A 271 -25.67 -3.76 -15.15
C ALA A 271 -26.16 -2.87 -16.31
N ILE A 272 -25.41 -2.81 -17.42
CA ILE A 272 -25.79 -2.06 -18.64
C ILE A 272 -27.09 -2.60 -19.20
N TYR A 273 -27.28 -3.94 -19.26
CA TYR A 273 -28.49 -4.56 -19.78
C TYR A 273 -29.71 -4.25 -18.92
N ASN A 274 -29.59 -4.46 -17.61
CA ASN A 274 -30.68 -4.19 -16.68
C ASN A 274 -31.06 -2.70 -16.69
N ARG A 275 -30.07 -1.80 -16.73
CA ARG A 275 -30.31 -0.37 -16.87
C ARG A 275 -31.00 -0.03 -18.20
N ALA A 276 -30.59 -0.65 -19.31
CA ALA A 276 -31.19 -0.43 -20.62
C ALA A 276 -32.71 -0.80 -20.61
N ILE A 277 -33.08 -1.92 -19.98
CA ILE A 277 -34.47 -2.34 -19.82
C ILE A 277 -35.26 -1.30 -19.02
N LEU A 278 -34.69 -0.83 -17.90
CA LEU A 278 -35.36 0.15 -17.04
C LEU A 278 -35.50 1.52 -17.75
N LEU A 279 -34.46 1.97 -18.46
CA LEU A 279 -34.50 3.21 -19.24
C LEU A 279 -35.53 3.14 -20.37
N ASP A 280 -35.70 1.98 -21.01
CA ASP A 280 -36.73 1.75 -22.01
C ASP A 280 -38.13 1.81 -21.35
N LYS A 281 -38.31 1.13 -20.21
CA LYS A 281 -39.56 1.11 -19.45
C LYS A 281 -39.96 2.51 -18.94
N THR A 282 -39.00 3.28 -18.42
CA THR A 282 -39.22 4.65 -17.89
C THR A 282 -39.32 5.73 -18.98
N GLY A 283 -39.15 5.38 -20.26
CA GLY A 283 -39.29 6.30 -21.40
C GLY A 283 -38.01 7.08 -21.73
N ASN A 284 -36.89 6.84 -21.07
CA ASN A 284 -35.61 7.47 -21.43
C ASN A 284 -34.97 6.74 -22.63
N LEU A 285 -35.66 6.75 -23.76
CA LEU A 285 -35.36 5.96 -24.94
C LEU A 285 -33.97 6.23 -25.53
N ARG A 286 -33.49 7.48 -25.48
CA ARG A 286 -32.16 7.82 -26.01
C ARG A 286 -31.04 7.18 -25.17
N ALA A 287 -31.20 7.13 -23.88
CA ALA A 287 -30.24 6.47 -22.99
C ALA A 287 -30.31 4.94 -23.16
N ALA A 288 -31.51 4.36 -23.24
CA ALA A 288 -31.70 2.93 -23.53
C ALA A 288 -31.02 2.50 -24.83
N ILE A 289 -31.18 3.30 -25.90
CA ILE A 289 -30.52 3.05 -27.20
C ILE A 289 -28.99 3.04 -27.05
N ARG A 290 -28.41 3.94 -26.26
CA ARG A 290 -26.95 3.94 -26.03
C ARG A 290 -26.51 2.64 -25.37
N ASP A 291 -27.18 2.22 -24.32
CA ASP A 291 -26.85 1.01 -23.59
C ASP A 291 -27.03 -0.25 -24.46
N TYR A 292 -28.16 -0.39 -25.16
CA TYR A 292 -28.35 -1.49 -26.12
C TYR A 292 -27.29 -1.48 -27.24
N THR A 293 -26.86 -0.30 -27.69
CA THR A 293 -25.80 -0.19 -28.71
C THR A 293 -24.45 -0.68 -28.20
N LEU A 294 -24.09 -0.37 -26.95
CA LEU A 294 -22.89 -0.91 -26.32
C LEU A 294 -22.94 -2.44 -26.27
N MET A 295 -24.07 -2.99 -25.87
CA MET A 295 -24.26 -4.44 -25.81
C MET A 295 -24.19 -5.10 -27.18
N ILE A 296 -24.84 -4.54 -28.18
CA ILE A 296 -24.85 -5.07 -29.56
C ILE A 296 -23.44 -4.98 -30.20
N LYS A 297 -22.68 -3.94 -29.86
CA LYS A 297 -21.27 -3.83 -30.28
C LYS A 297 -20.42 -4.96 -29.73
N GLN A 298 -20.67 -5.35 -28.50
CA GLN A 298 -19.93 -6.41 -27.82
C GLN A 298 -20.47 -7.82 -28.19
N PHE A 299 -21.81 -7.94 -28.35
CA PHE A 299 -22.52 -9.16 -28.72
C PHE A 299 -23.37 -8.90 -29.99
N PRO A 300 -22.80 -9.00 -31.19
CA PRO A 300 -23.51 -8.67 -32.44
C PRO A 300 -24.77 -9.51 -32.71
N ASN A 301 -24.87 -10.69 -32.10
CA ASN A 301 -26.02 -11.62 -32.25
C ASN A 301 -26.97 -11.58 -31.04
N PHE A 302 -26.92 -10.51 -30.24
CA PHE A 302 -27.88 -10.30 -29.17
C PHE A 302 -29.23 -9.83 -29.72
N TRP A 303 -30.03 -10.79 -30.21
CA TRP A 303 -31.28 -10.55 -30.92
C TRP A 303 -32.31 -9.80 -30.07
N ASN A 304 -32.43 -10.10 -28.78
CA ASN A 304 -33.32 -9.41 -27.87
C ASN A 304 -32.94 -7.91 -27.75
N GLY A 305 -31.65 -7.61 -27.62
CA GLY A 305 -31.17 -6.21 -27.58
C GLY A 305 -31.44 -5.45 -28.88
N LEU A 306 -31.27 -6.10 -30.05
CA LEU A 306 -31.62 -5.52 -31.33
C LEU A 306 -33.13 -5.24 -31.42
N SER A 307 -33.98 -6.19 -31.01
CA SER A 307 -35.44 -6.02 -31.04
C SER A 307 -35.87 -4.88 -30.12
N ARG A 308 -35.35 -4.81 -28.90
CA ARG A 308 -35.67 -3.71 -27.97
C ARG A 308 -35.15 -2.37 -28.46
N ARG A 309 -33.95 -2.33 -29.04
CA ARG A 309 -33.44 -1.08 -29.66
C ARG A 309 -34.27 -0.62 -30.83
N ALA A 310 -34.72 -1.55 -31.70
CA ALA A 310 -35.63 -1.24 -32.80
C ALA A 310 -36.96 -0.66 -32.28
N SER A 311 -37.55 -1.22 -31.24
CA SER A 311 -38.72 -0.68 -30.57
C SER A 311 -38.49 0.73 -30.04
N CYS A 312 -37.37 1.01 -29.40
CA CYS A 312 -37.00 2.35 -28.94
C CYS A 312 -36.87 3.33 -30.12
N TYR A 313 -36.25 2.90 -31.25
CA TYR A 313 -36.16 3.73 -32.47
C TYR A 313 -37.53 4.05 -33.04
N ARG A 314 -38.47 3.09 -33.12
CA ARG A 314 -39.86 3.33 -33.59
C ARG A 314 -40.57 4.33 -32.71
N ARG A 315 -40.47 4.22 -31.39
CA ARG A 315 -41.07 5.16 -30.42
C ARG A 315 -40.52 6.59 -30.56
N LEU A 316 -39.26 6.73 -31.05
CA LEU A 316 -38.64 8.02 -31.36
C LEU A 316 -38.87 8.51 -32.79
N GLY A 317 -39.65 7.81 -33.62
CA GLY A 317 -39.88 8.16 -35.03
C GLY A 317 -38.69 7.86 -35.95
N MET A 318 -37.66 7.18 -35.50
CA MET A 318 -36.45 6.85 -36.27
C MET A 318 -36.63 5.54 -37.06
N ILE A 319 -37.63 5.52 -37.97
CA ILE A 319 -38.11 4.32 -38.65
C ILE A 319 -36.99 3.57 -39.37
N ALA A 320 -36.20 4.28 -40.20
CA ALA A 320 -35.10 3.64 -40.96
C ALA A 320 -34.07 2.90 -40.08
N LYS A 321 -33.79 3.39 -38.86
CA LYS A 321 -32.89 2.72 -37.94
C LYS A 321 -33.53 1.48 -37.30
N ALA A 322 -34.82 1.54 -37.04
CA ALA A 322 -35.57 0.40 -36.54
C ALA A 322 -35.61 -0.74 -37.57
N GLU A 323 -35.93 -0.43 -38.83
CA GLU A 323 -35.95 -1.40 -39.93
C GLU A 323 -34.60 -2.07 -40.17
N LEU A 324 -33.50 -1.34 -40.01
CA LEU A 324 -32.15 -1.90 -40.08
C LEU A 324 -31.89 -3.01 -39.03
N ASP A 325 -32.29 -2.76 -37.80
CA ASP A 325 -32.14 -3.75 -36.74
C ASP A 325 -33.08 -4.96 -36.92
N GLU A 326 -34.33 -4.69 -37.34
CA GLU A 326 -35.33 -5.73 -37.65
C GLU A 326 -34.89 -6.58 -38.85
N PHE A 327 -34.36 -5.95 -39.91
CA PHE A 327 -33.81 -6.69 -41.05
C PHE A 327 -32.63 -7.61 -40.67
N ARG A 328 -31.78 -7.17 -39.77
CA ARG A 328 -30.69 -8.03 -39.25
C ARG A 328 -31.24 -9.27 -38.55
N ILE A 329 -32.28 -9.10 -37.74
CA ILE A 329 -32.97 -10.21 -37.05
C ILE A 329 -33.61 -11.14 -38.08
N PHE A 330 -34.38 -10.59 -39.01
CA PHE A 330 -35.06 -11.35 -40.08
C PHE A 330 -34.05 -12.15 -40.90
N LYS A 331 -33.00 -11.50 -41.36
CA LYS A 331 -31.95 -12.16 -42.16
C LYS A 331 -31.31 -13.36 -41.40
N ALA A 332 -30.99 -13.17 -40.13
CA ALA A 332 -30.44 -14.23 -39.29
C ALA A 332 -31.40 -15.43 -39.10
N GLN A 333 -32.72 -15.13 -38.99
CA GLN A 333 -33.76 -16.17 -38.93
C GLN A 333 -33.89 -16.95 -40.25
N MET A 334 -33.84 -16.21 -41.38
CA MET A 334 -33.89 -16.82 -42.73
C MET A 334 -32.65 -17.67 -42.99
N ASP A 335 -31.44 -17.15 -42.71
CA ASP A 335 -30.18 -17.92 -42.83
C ASP A 335 -30.24 -19.21 -42.03
N LYS A 336 -30.78 -19.16 -40.79
CA LYS A 336 -30.95 -20.35 -39.94
C LYS A 336 -31.95 -21.35 -40.53
N ARG A 337 -33.09 -20.89 -41.10
CA ARG A 337 -34.10 -21.77 -41.76
C ARG A 337 -33.55 -22.42 -43.01
N GLN A 338 -32.72 -21.72 -43.77
CA GLN A 338 -32.10 -22.23 -44.99
C GLN A 338 -30.83 -23.05 -44.76
N GLY A 339 -30.45 -23.30 -43.50
CA GLY A 339 -29.25 -24.07 -43.18
C GLY A 339 -27.94 -23.38 -43.57
N ILE A 340 -27.96 -22.08 -43.87
CA ILE A 340 -26.79 -21.30 -44.26
C ILE A 340 -25.91 -21.08 -43.04
N GLN A 341 -24.87 -21.91 -42.87
CA GLN A 341 -23.85 -21.70 -41.84
C GLN A 341 -22.74 -20.79 -42.36
N LYS A 342 -22.52 -19.65 -41.67
CA LYS A 342 -21.33 -18.83 -41.94
C LYS A 342 -20.07 -19.63 -41.67
N ARG A 343 -19.22 -19.80 -42.68
CA ARG A 343 -17.89 -20.40 -42.54
C ARG A 343 -16.99 -19.44 -41.76
N TRP A 344 -16.80 -19.76 -40.50
CA TRP A 344 -15.90 -18.99 -39.61
C TRP A 344 -14.58 -19.71 -39.48
N THR A 345 -13.49 -18.95 -39.40
CA THR A 345 -12.17 -19.49 -39.04
C THR A 345 -12.19 -20.03 -37.62
N ASN A 346 -11.27 -20.94 -37.28
CA ASN A 346 -11.17 -21.48 -35.92
C ASN A 346 -10.96 -20.38 -34.85
N GLN A 347 -10.29 -19.30 -35.21
CA GLN A 347 -10.06 -18.16 -34.34
C GLN A 347 -11.35 -17.35 -34.13
N GLN A 348 -12.13 -17.14 -35.18
CA GLN A 348 -13.45 -16.48 -35.10
C GLN A 348 -14.44 -17.35 -34.31
N ARG A 349 -14.42 -18.69 -34.46
CA ARG A 349 -15.24 -19.63 -33.66
C ARG A 349 -14.88 -19.55 -32.16
N LYS A 350 -13.59 -19.48 -31.80
CA LYS A 350 -13.15 -19.32 -30.42
C LYS A 350 -13.60 -17.96 -29.82
N GLN A 351 -13.48 -16.88 -30.59
CA GLN A 351 -13.93 -15.55 -30.17
C GLN A 351 -15.45 -15.49 -30.02
N MET A 352 -16.20 -16.11 -30.95
CA MET A 352 -17.67 -16.12 -30.89
C MET A 352 -18.19 -17.07 -29.81
N ARG A 353 -17.53 -18.20 -29.52
CA ARG A 353 -17.85 -19.04 -28.34
C ARG A 353 -17.70 -18.25 -27.06
N ARG A 354 -16.58 -17.57 -26.84
CA ARG A 354 -16.36 -16.72 -25.65
C ARG A 354 -17.41 -15.58 -25.53
N ARG A 355 -17.90 -15.06 -26.67
CA ARG A 355 -18.93 -14.02 -26.71
C ARG A 355 -20.37 -14.54 -26.60
N SER A 356 -20.63 -15.79 -26.96
CA SER A 356 -21.97 -16.43 -26.88
C SER A 356 -22.20 -17.21 -25.60
N GLU A 357 -21.20 -17.41 -24.77
CA GLU A 357 -21.33 -18.08 -23.45
C GLU A 357 -22.02 -17.19 -22.42
N ILE A 358 -22.12 -15.89 -22.68
CA ILE A 358 -22.85 -14.95 -21.81
C ILE A 358 -24.26 -14.77 -22.41
N ASP A 359 -25.25 -15.44 -21.82
CA ASP A 359 -26.66 -15.19 -22.12
C ASP A 359 -27.21 -14.13 -21.13
N PRO A 360 -27.38 -12.88 -21.55
CA PRO A 360 -27.88 -11.83 -20.66
C PRO A 360 -29.24 -12.13 -20.01
N ASN A 361 -30.02 -13.03 -20.61
CA ASN A 361 -31.32 -13.41 -20.07
C ASN A 361 -31.23 -14.34 -18.84
N LYS A 362 -30.06 -14.94 -18.60
CA LYS A 362 -29.82 -15.83 -17.44
C LYS A 362 -29.30 -15.08 -16.19
N TYR A 363 -29.01 -13.79 -16.31
CA TYR A 363 -28.28 -13.04 -15.29
C TYR A 363 -29.15 -12.08 -14.45
N ASN A 364 -30.43 -12.29 -14.38
CA ASN A 364 -31.29 -11.62 -13.37
C ASN A 364 -31.23 -12.33 -12.00
N GLN A 365 -30.11 -12.98 -11.68
CA GLN A 365 -29.92 -13.66 -10.43
C GLN A 365 -29.11 -12.78 -9.47
N ILE A 366 -29.60 -12.71 -8.23
CA ILE A 366 -28.88 -12.10 -7.12
C ILE A 366 -27.58 -12.90 -6.88
N VAL A 367 -26.46 -12.20 -6.83
CA VAL A 367 -25.12 -12.79 -6.73
C VAL A 367 -24.71 -12.91 -5.28
N VAL A 368 -24.11 -14.03 -4.92
CA VAL A 368 -23.51 -14.27 -3.58
C VAL A 368 -22.26 -13.40 -3.45
N ALA A 369 -22.05 -12.79 -2.29
CA ALA A 369 -20.77 -12.19 -1.99
C ALA A 369 -19.73 -13.31 -1.91
N ASP A 370 -18.64 -13.19 -2.66
CA ASP A 370 -17.50 -14.10 -2.51
C ASP A 370 -17.06 -14.10 -1.04
N GLU A 371 -16.65 -15.27 -0.54
CA GLU A 371 -15.98 -15.31 0.76
C GLU A 371 -14.84 -14.32 0.69
N GLN A 372 -14.92 -13.25 1.50
CA GLN A 372 -13.70 -12.55 1.85
C GLN A 372 -12.81 -13.64 2.43
N THR A 373 -11.72 -13.95 1.71
CA THR A 373 -10.71 -14.88 2.21
C THR A 373 -10.44 -14.47 3.63
N ALA A 374 -10.94 -15.28 4.58
CA ALA A 374 -10.76 -15.00 5.99
C ALA A 374 -9.25 -14.88 6.17
N GLU A 375 -8.78 -13.68 6.52
CA GLU A 375 -7.39 -13.52 6.86
C GLU A 375 -7.16 -14.50 8.00
N HIS A 376 -6.41 -15.56 7.73
CA HIS A 376 -6.14 -16.58 8.72
C HIS A 376 -5.46 -15.94 9.93
N GLU A 377 -6.15 -15.90 11.04
CA GLU A 377 -5.64 -15.33 12.26
C GLU A 377 -4.60 -16.31 12.85
N TYR A 378 -3.32 -16.02 12.60
CA TYR A 378 -2.24 -16.77 13.18
C TYR A 378 -2.23 -16.56 14.69
N LYS A 379 -2.28 -17.66 15.44
CA LYS A 379 -2.26 -17.58 16.91
C LYS A 379 -0.88 -17.21 17.40
N SER A 380 -0.83 -16.15 18.18
CA SER A 380 0.38 -15.64 18.80
C SER A 380 0.03 -15.03 20.16
N ASP A 381 0.91 -15.19 21.15
CA ASP A 381 0.82 -14.47 22.42
C ASP A 381 1.24 -12.99 22.27
N TYR A 382 1.76 -12.64 21.09
CA TYR A 382 2.22 -11.30 20.79
C TYR A 382 1.04 -10.47 20.24
N ARG A 383 0.53 -9.54 21.06
CA ARG A 383 -0.50 -8.56 20.69
C ARG A 383 0.08 -7.18 20.83
N GLY A 384 -0.02 -6.36 19.80
CA GLY A 384 0.43 -4.98 19.83
C GLY A 384 -0.50 -4.06 19.05
N ARG A 385 -0.55 -2.79 19.47
CA ARG A 385 -1.18 -1.71 18.71
C ARG A 385 -0.14 -1.05 17.82
N VAL A 386 -0.43 -0.92 16.54
CA VAL A 386 0.43 -0.20 15.61
C VAL A 386 0.29 1.29 15.87
N GLN A 387 1.40 1.99 16.10
CA GLN A 387 1.40 3.45 16.15
C GLN A 387 1.11 4.00 14.76
N ASN A 388 -0.12 4.49 14.53
CA ASN A 388 -0.58 5.01 13.25
C ASN A 388 -0.20 6.50 13.11
N ARG A 389 1.04 6.81 12.72
CA ARG A 389 1.34 8.07 12.05
C ARG A 389 1.24 7.85 10.55
N VAL A 390 0.25 8.46 9.91
CA VAL A 390 0.13 8.45 8.44
C VAL A 390 1.12 9.47 7.90
N THR A 391 2.24 8.99 7.36
CA THR A 391 3.20 9.84 6.62
C THR A 391 3.10 9.52 5.13
N GLY A 392 3.31 10.53 4.28
CA GLY A 392 3.39 10.36 2.83
C GLY A 392 4.58 9.48 2.43
N MET A 393 4.56 8.94 1.21
CA MET A 393 5.73 8.24 0.61
C MET A 393 6.61 9.24 -0.15
N GLU A 394 6.87 10.39 0.44
CA GLU A 394 7.65 11.44 -0.22
C GLU A 394 9.13 11.30 0.13
N PRO A 395 10.03 11.53 -0.83
CA PRO A 395 11.46 11.56 -0.56
C PRO A 395 11.81 12.68 0.42
N LEU A 396 12.77 12.41 1.29
CA LEU A 396 13.31 13.42 2.19
C LEU A 396 14.18 14.43 1.42
N PRO A 397 14.20 15.71 1.86
CA PRO A 397 14.85 16.79 1.14
C PRO A 397 16.36 16.70 1.15
N MET A 398 17.00 17.57 0.34
CA MET A 398 18.46 17.68 0.22
C MET A 398 19.07 18.31 1.47
N PHE A 399 20.31 17.92 1.78
CA PHE A 399 21.10 18.60 2.81
C PHE A 399 21.64 19.93 2.30
N HIS A 400 21.59 20.95 3.15
CA HIS A 400 22.03 22.30 2.85
C HIS A 400 22.76 22.96 4.02
N LEU A 401 23.45 24.06 3.75
CA LEU A 401 24.14 24.87 4.75
C LEU A 401 23.17 25.91 5.34
N SER A 402 23.23 26.12 6.64
CA SER A 402 22.33 27.04 7.34
C SER A 402 22.99 27.65 8.57
N TYR A 403 22.52 28.83 8.98
CA TYR A 403 22.88 29.45 10.27
C TYR A 403 21.99 28.99 11.43
N ILE A 404 20.93 28.27 11.14
CA ILE A 404 19.97 27.78 12.14
C ILE A 404 20.15 26.27 12.20
N GLN A 405 20.35 25.76 13.40
CA GLN A 405 20.36 24.32 13.64
C GLN A 405 18.92 23.84 13.92
N TYR A 406 18.40 22.98 13.07
CA TYR A 406 17.15 22.31 13.33
C TYR A 406 17.42 20.92 13.95
N SER A 407 16.59 20.55 14.93
CA SER A 407 16.64 19.19 15.49
C SER A 407 16.14 18.19 14.45
N SER A 408 16.99 17.26 14.03
CA SER A 408 16.57 16.10 13.24
C SER A 408 15.63 15.19 14.05
N GLU A 409 14.74 14.46 13.38
CA GLU A 409 14.01 13.35 14.01
C GLU A 409 14.97 12.25 14.49
N VAL A 410 16.13 12.15 13.86
CA VAL A 410 17.23 11.24 14.22
C VAL A 410 18.06 11.86 15.33
N HIS A 411 17.63 11.73 16.57
CA HIS A 411 18.24 12.38 17.74
C HIS A 411 19.71 12.07 18.01
N ILE A 412 20.27 11.00 17.44
CA ILE A 412 21.65 10.54 17.66
C ILE A 412 22.58 11.02 16.54
N TYR A 413 22.03 11.52 15.44
CA TYR A 413 22.82 11.92 14.28
C TYR A 413 23.33 13.35 14.42
N HIS A 414 24.67 13.53 14.35
CA HIS A 414 25.32 14.83 14.25
C HIS A 414 25.89 15.01 12.86
N ALA A 415 25.28 15.90 12.09
CA ALA A 415 25.74 16.18 10.74
C ALA A 415 27.17 16.79 10.79
N PHE A 416 28.11 16.18 10.08
CA PHE A 416 29.49 16.59 10.03
C PHE A 416 30.03 16.54 8.60
N ALA A 417 30.72 17.63 8.19
CA ALA A 417 31.54 17.67 6.99
C ALA A 417 32.82 18.48 7.27
N GLN A 418 33.96 17.92 6.96
CA GLN A 418 35.26 18.50 7.29
C GLN A 418 35.44 19.93 6.76
N LYS A 419 34.99 20.21 5.54
CA LYS A 419 35.11 21.56 4.94
C LYS A 419 34.20 22.59 5.61
N VAL A 420 33.06 22.18 6.15
CA VAL A 420 32.17 23.07 6.92
C VAL A 420 32.83 23.44 8.25
N GLU A 421 33.45 22.50 8.94
CA GLU A 421 34.18 22.75 10.17
C GLU A 421 35.40 23.66 9.91
N GLN A 422 36.15 23.41 8.87
CA GLN A 422 37.27 24.29 8.46
C GLN A 422 36.79 25.73 8.21
N LEU A 423 35.64 25.92 7.56
CA LEU A 423 35.05 27.24 7.36
C LEU A 423 34.64 27.90 8.69
N ASN A 424 34.09 27.14 9.64
CA ASN A 424 33.73 27.61 10.96
C ASN A 424 34.99 28.01 11.77
N ASP A 425 36.01 27.18 11.77
CA ASP A 425 37.28 27.41 12.50
C ASP A 425 38.10 28.57 11.93
N ALA A 426 38.04 28.78 10.60
CA ALA A 426 38.70 29.94 9.97
C ALA A 426 38.09 31.29 10.37
N SER A 427 36.89 31.30 10.95
CA SER A 427 36.20 32.52 11.37
C SER A 427 35.46 32.32 12.73
N PRO A 428 36.19 32.14 13.84
CA PRO A 428 35.58 31.79 15.15
C PRO A 428 34.65 32.86 15.72
N LYS A 429 34.79 34.10 15.27
CA LYS A 429 33.93 35.24 15.68
C LYS A 429 32.66 35.33 14.83
N SER A 430 32.55 34.60 13.73
CA SER A 430 31.35 34.55 12.90
C SER A 430 30.40 33.49 13.44
N PRO A 431 29.11 33.66 13.26
CA PRO A 431 28.15 32.62 13.60
C PRO A 431 28.44 31.33 12.86
N ARG A 432 28.25 30.22 13.57
CA ARG A 432 28.51 28.87 13.08
C ARG A 432 27.56 28.51 11.96
N ILE A 433 28.02 27.77 10.98
CA ILE A 433 27.25 27.19 9.89
C ILE A 433 26.99 25.72 10.25
N PHE A 434 25.74 25.29 10.07
CA PHE A 434 25.25 23.94 10.32
C PHE A 434 24.84 23.28 9.00
N ILE A 435 24.75 21.96 9.01
CA ILE A 435 24.21 21.14 7.92
C ILE A 435 22.83 20.68 8.34
N ASN A 436 21.79 20.96 7.54
CA ASN A 436 20.42 20.56 7.77
C ASN A 436 19.82 19.87 6.55
N SER A 437 18.82 19.00 6.78
CA SER A 437 17.94 18.44 5.74
C SER A 437 16.51 18.98 5.80
N LEU A 438 16.20 19.82 6.80
CA LEU A 438 14.86 20.35 7.01
C LEU A 438 14.86 21.87 6.84
N GLU A 439 13.83 22.38 6.16
CA GLU A 439 13.51 23.81 6.13
C GLU A 439 12.26 24.06 6.99
N ARG A 440 12.30 25.14 7.76
CA ARG A 440 11.14 25.64 8.49
C ARG A 440 10.95 27.12 8.18
N GLN A 441 9.72 27.54 8.11
CA GLN A 441 9.42 28.97 8.05
C GLN A 441 10.05 29.67 9.27
N LEU A 442 10.77 30.75 8.99
CA LEU A 442 11.37 31.58 10.02
C LEU A 442 10.26 32.32 10.79
N ASP A 443 10.41 32.38 12.11
CA ASP A 443 9.64 33.32 12.88
C ASP A 443 10.14 34.77 12.64
N GLU A 444 9.43 35.74 13.12
CA GLU A 444 9.74 37.17 12.94
C GLU A 444 11.12 37.55 13.50
N HIS A 445 11.51 36.96 14.62
CA HIS A 445 12.81 37.23 15.24
C HIS A 445 13.96 36.67 14.40
N ALA A 446 13.85 35.40 13.97
CA ALA A 446 14.85 34.76 13.11
C ALA A 446 14.96 35.45 11.75
N SER A 447 13.85 35.89 11.17
CA SER A 447 13.81 36.65 9.91
C SER A 447 14.57 37.98 10.05
N ARG A 448 14.30 38.77 11.10
CA ARG A 448 15.04 40.02 11.37
C ARG A 448 16.54 39.76 11.57
N LEU A 449 16.90 38.71 12.28
CA LEU A 449 18.30 38.33 12.49
C LEU A 449 19.01 38.01 11.18
N MET A 450 18.36 37.28 10.28
CA MET A 450 18.95 36.94 8.97
C MET A 450 19.10 38.17 8.09
N LEU A 451 18.10 39.03 7.99
CA LEU A 451 18.18 40.29 7.24
C LEU A 451 19.33 41.20 7.77
N SER A 452 19.43 41.39 9.09
CA SER A 452 20.54 42.16 9.70
C SER A 452 21.89 41.53 9.38
N ARG A 453 21.99 40.22 9.28
CA ARG A 453 23.21 39.52 8.90
C ARG A 453 23.57 39.76 7.45
N ILE A 454 22.60 39.69 6.53
CA ILE A 454 22.78 40.00 5.11
C ILE A 454 23.32 41.42 4.95
N ASP A 455 22.72 42.41 5.66
CA ASP A 455 23.20 43.80 5.63
C ASP A 455 24.61 43.96 6.16
N SER A 456 24.93 43.29 7.27
CA SER A 456 26.29 43.28 7.84
C SER A 456 27.32 42.70 6.86
N LEU A 457 27.02 41.55 6.25
CA LEU A 457 27.90 40.90 5.28
C LEU A 457 28.06 41.74 4.00
N THR A 458 26.99 42.41 3.56
CA THR A 458 27.00 43.35 2.43
C THR A 458 27.96 44.51 2.68
N ASN A 459 27.95 45.09 3.90
CA ASN A 459 28.90 46.12 4.26
C ASN A 459 30.35 45.64 4.29
N VAL A 460 30.59 44.38 4.67
CA VAL A 460 31.93 43.75 4.60
C VAL A 460 32.36 43.54 3.18
N ILE A 461 31.49 43.02 2.30
CA ILE A 461 31.76 42.82 0.87
C ILE A 461 32.21 44.13 0.21
N ASN A 462 31.46 45.21 0.42
CA ASN A 462 31.74 46.53 -0.16
C ASN A 462 33.10 47.12 0.26
N ARG A 463 33.65 46.69 1.40
CA ARG A 463 34.93 47.15 1.93
C ARG A 463 36.09 46.20 1.68
N THR A 464 35.82 44.97 1.26
CA THR A 464 36.84 43.93 1.09
C THR A 464 37.44 43.98 -0.31
N ARG A 465 38.77 44.09 -0.39
CA ARG A 465 39.55 44.02 -1.66
C ARG A 465 40.33 42.73 -1.81
N ASP A 466 40.47 41.96 -0.76
CA ASP A 466 41.12 40.66 -0.77
C ASP A 466 40.15 39.61 -1.32
N GLU A 467 40.53 38.99 -2.45
CA GLU A 467 39.69 38.01 -3.16
C GLU A 467 39.38 36.78 -2.32
N ARG A 468 40.32 36.28 -1.52
CA ARG A 468 40.08 35.09 -0.66
C ARG A 468 39.06 35.40 0.44
N LYS A 469 39.21 36.58 1.05
CA LYS A 469 38.27 37.05 2.07
C LYS A 469 36.92 37.36 1.47
N LEU A 470 36.88 37.98 0.30
CA LEU A 470 35.66 38.27 -0.44
C LEU A 470 34.91 36.97 -0.77
N ASN A 471 35.62 35.96 -1.25
CA ASN A 471 35.06 34.65 -1.57
C ASN A 471 34.37 34.00 -0.36
N SER A 472 35.01 33.99 0.83
CA SER A 472 34.45 33.46 2.06
C SER A 472 33.22 34.25 2.52
N VAL A 473 33.21 35.59 2.38
CA VAL A 473 32.08 36.43 2.80
C VAL A 473 30.88 36.30 1.87
N LEU A 474 31.13 36.16 0.54
CA LEU A 474 30.05 35.88 -0.43
C LEU A 474 29.35 34.55 -0.13
N LEU A 475 30.10 33.48 0.12
CA LEU A 475 29.52 32.20 0.52
C LEU A 475 28.64 32.35 1.80
N ARG A 476 29.15 33.09 2.79
CA ARG A 476 28.42 33.31 4.04
C ARG A 476 27.15 34.14 3.85
N ARG A 477 27.17 35.14 2.92
CA ARG A 477 25.95 35.91 2.60
C ARG A 477 24.95 35.05 1.84
N ALA A 478 25.39 34.28 0.85
CA ALA A 478 24.52 33.34 0.13
C ALA A 478 23.82 32.34 1.06
N ILE A 479 24.52 31.83 2.10
CA ILE A 479 23.89 30.97 3.10
C ILE A 479 22.81 31.75 3.90
N ALA A 480 23.04 33.01 4.25
CA ALA A 480 22.03 33.82 4.96
C ALA A 480 20.82 34.14 4.06
N GLU A 481 21.05 34.45 2.79
CA GLU A 481 20.03 34.71 1.77
C GLU A 481 19.17 33.45 1.54
N SER A 482 19.79 32.27 1.41
CA SER A 482 19.05 31.01 1.25
C SER A 482 18.19 30.67 2.47
N VAL A 483 18.67 30.96 3.69
CA VAL A 483 17.88 30.78 4.92
C VAL A 483 16.69 31.76 4.95
N ALA A 484 16.85 32.97 4.38
CA ALA A 484 15.77 33.93 4.17
C ALA A 484 14.89 33.59 2.95
N GLN A 485 15.13 32.47 2.27
CA GLN A 485 14.44 31.99 1.06
C GLN A 485 14.64 32.89 -0.17
N ASP A 486 15.64 33.77 -0.18
CA ASP A 486 16.07 34.52 -1.36
C ASP A 486 17.13 33.71 -2.13
N TYR A 487 16.65 32.67 -2.81
CA TYR A 487 17.54 31.76 -3.55
C TYR A 487 18.16 32.41 -4.79
N GLU A 488 17.50 33.43 -5.38
CA GLU A 488 18.04 34.14 -6.55
C GLU A 488 19.28 34.96 -6.17
N ALA A 489 19.19 35.70 -5.08
CA ALA A 489 20.33 36.46 -4.53
C ALA A 489 21.47 35.52 -4.12
N ALA A 490 21.13 34.42 -3.42
CA ALA A 490 22.12 33.41 -3.03
C ALA A 490 22.87 32.81 -4.25
N VAL A 491 22.17 32.46 -5.33
CA VAL A 491 22.80 31.95 -6.57
C VAL A 491 23.69 33.00 -7.22
N SER A 492 23.29 34.26 -7.21
CA SER A 492 24.11 35.39 -7.73
C SER A 492 25.44 35.50 -6.98
N ASP A 493 25.42 35.48 -5.66
CA ASP A 493 26.62 35.52 -4.82
C ASP A 493 27.50 34.29 -5.01
N LEU A 494 26.91 33.11 -5.12
CA LEU A 494 27.65 31.86 -5.36
C LEU A 494 28.30 31.82 -6.76
N ASN A 495 27.65 32.40 -7.76
CA ASN A 495 28.23 32.56 -9.09
C ASN A 495 29.49 33.48 -9.03
N THR A 496 29.39 34.58 -8.30
CA THR A 496 30.52 35.50 -8.09
C THR A 496 31.65 34.81 -7.31
N SER A 497 31.30 34.09 -6.25
CA SER A 497 32.23 33.29 -5.45
C SER A 497 32.99 32.26 -6.29
N LEU A 498 32.27 31.51 -7.13
CA LEU A 498 32.83 30.51 -8.02
C LEU A 498 33.58 31.12 -9.23
N GLY A 499 33.33 32.38 -9.56
CA GLY A 499 34.15 33.18 -10.50
C GLY A 499 35.53 33.50 -9.94
N ILE A 500 35.64 33.66 -8.61
CA ILE A 500 36.91 33.87 -7.91
C ILE A 500 37.65 32.54 -7.71
N ASP A 501 36.94 31.49 -7.25
CA ASP A 501 37.52 30.18 -6.99
C ASP A 501 36.57 29.06 -7.43
N THR A 502 36.83 28.48 -8.59
CA THR A 502 36.07 27.38 -9.19
C THR A 502 36.18 26.06 -8.43
N THR A 503 37.07 25.97 -7.42
CA THR A 503 37.32 24.76 -6.63
C THR A 503 36.63 24.80 -5.25
N GLN A 504 35.87 25.85 -4.95
CA GLN A 504 35.20 26.00 -3.67
C GLN A 504 33.99 25.04 -3.53
N VAL A 505 34.23 23.90 -2.90
CA VAL A 505 33.25 22.82 -2.76
C VAL A 505 31.95 23.28 -2.09
N LEU A 506 32.04 24.07 -1.02
CA LEU A 506 30.86 24.54 -0.29
C LEU A 506 30.00 25.48 -1.12
N ALA A 507 30.62 26.29 -2.01
CA ALA A 507 29.87 27.15 -2.93
C ALA A 507 29.15 26.32 -4.01
N LEU A 508 29.82 25.30 -4.57
CA LEU A 508 29.18 24.36 -5.52
C LEU A 508 28.02 23.62 -4.87
N TRP A 509 28.25 23.06 -3.69
CA TRP A 509 27.18 22.36 -2.93
C TRP A 509 25.99 23.28 -2.68
N HIS A 510 26.22 24.47 -2.14
CA HIS A 510 25.15 25.36 -1.77
C HIS A 510 24.42 25.97 -2.97
N ARG A 511 25.14 26.22 -4.09
CA ARG A 511 24.53 26.65 -5.35
C ARG A 511 23.63 25.57 -5.94
N ALA A 512 24.06 24.31 -5.92
CA ALA A 512 23.25 23.18 -6.34
C ALA A 512 21.93 23.10 -5.55
N TYR A 513 22.02 23.30 -4.23
CA TYR A 513 20.83 23.33 -3.38
C TYR A 513 19.90 24.50 -3.73
N CYS A 514 20.40 25.74 -3.80
CA CYS A 514 19.59 26.92 -4.13
C CYS A 514 18.93 26.81 -5.52
N GLN A 515 19.66 26.28 -6.51
CA GLN A 515 19.11 26.02 -7.85
C GLN A 515 18.01 24.95 -7.82
N ALA A 516 18.17 23.88 -7.01
CA ALA A 516 17.14 22.87 -6.84
C ALA A 516 15.86 23.46 -6.24
N MET A 517 15.97 24.35 -5.24
CA MET A 517 14.83 25.03 -4.63
C MET A 517 14.12 25.96 -5.63
N LEU A 518 14.87 26.72 -6.45
CA LEU A 518 14.30 27.52 -7.52
C LEU A 518 13.57 26.66 -8.56
N ASN A 519 14.10 25.48 -8.89
CA ASN A 519 13.46 24.55 -9.81
C ASN A 519 12.13 24.01 -9.26
N GLU A 520 12.03 23.70 -7.96
CA GLU A 520 10.78 23.29 -7.31
C GLU A 520 9.74 24.43 -7.32
N PHE A 521 10.18 25.65 -7.07
CA PHE A 521 9.33 26.83 -7.15
C PHE A 521 8.79 27.06 -8.56
N ASP A 522 9.62 26.96 -9.59
CA ASP A 522 9.22 27.08 -10.99
C ASP A 522 8.24 25.98 -11.40
N LYS A 523 8.44 24.75 -10.93
CA LYS A 523 7.54 23.62 -11.16
C LYS A 523 6.14 23.88 -10.59
N SER A 524 6.05 24.52 -9.43
CA SER A 524 4.76 24.85 -8.79
C SER A 524 3.95 25.89 -9.58
N ARG A 525 4.62 26.75 -10.38
CA ARG A 525 4.00 27.80 -11.19
C ARG A 525 3.43 27.35 -12.54
N ALA A 526 3.61 26.08 -12.93
CA ALA A 526 3.12 25.48 -14.18
C ALA A 526 3.47 26.25 -15.49
N SER A 527 4.44 27.16 -15.45
CA SER A 527 4.80 28.05 -16.56
C SER A 527 6.04 27.61 -17.35
N VAL A 528 6.74 26.55 -16.91
CA VAL A 528 8.02 26.13 -17.47
C VAL A 528 7.88 24.84 -18.27
N SER A 529 8.48 24.77 -19.47
CA SER A 529 8.44 23.57 -20.29
C SER A 529 9.20 22.39 -19.64
N GLY A 530 8.77 21.15 -19.91
CA GLY A 530 9.46 19.96 -19.39
C GLY A 530 10.94 19.86 -19.78
N ASN A 531 11.31 20.37 -20.96
CA ASN A 531 12.70 20.39 -21.44
C ASN A 531 13.55 21.39 -20.65
N ASP A 532 13.02 22.56 -20.31
CA ASP A 532 13.73 23.56 -19.51
C ASP A 532 13.96 23.04 -18.08
N MET A 533 12.98 22.35 -17.50
CA MET A 533 13.13 21.71 -16.20
C MET A 533 14.21 20.64 -16.19
N ALA A 534 14.29 19.84 -17.27
CA ALA A 534 15.33 18.83 -17.42
C ALA A 534 16.73 19.48 -17.50
N LEU A 535 16.87 20.57 -18.23
CA LEU A 535 18.14 21.30 -18.35
C LEU A 535 18.55 21.94 -17.01
N LYS A 536 17.61 22.53 -16.28
CA LYS A 536 17.85 23.09 -14.95
C LYS A 536 18.33 22.03 -13.96
N ALA A 537 17.71 20.86 -13.96
CA ALA A 537 18.15 19.75 -13.12
C ALA A 537 19.57 19.24 -13.48
N LEU A 538 19.94 19.23 -14.77
CA LEU A 538 21.29 18.87 -15.20
C LEU A 538 22.35 19.86 -14.70
N ARG A 539 22.03 21.15 -14.57
CA ARG A 539 22.94 22.14 -13.98
C ARG A 539 23.20 21.84 -12.50
N VAL A 540 22.18 21.49 -11.76
CA VAL A 540 22.31 21.04 -10.35
C VAL A 540 23.22 19.82 -10.24
N ILE A 541 23.03 18.83 -11.12
CA ILE A 541 23.88 17.63 -11.16
C ILE A 541 25.32 18.00 -11.50
N ALA A 542 25.56 18.89 -12.44
CA ALA A 542 26.92 19.30 -12.85
C ALA A 542 27.67 19.96 -11.69
N ASP A 543 27.02 20.82 -10.89
CA ASP A 543 27.65 21.40 -9.71
C ASP A 543 28.01 20.34 -8.67
N LEU A 544 27.11 19.37 -8.43
CA LEU A 544 27.36 18.26 -7.50
C LEU A 544 28.45 17.32 -8.03
N ASP A 545 28.49 17.03 -9.33
CA ASP A 545 29.54 16.22 -9.96
C ASP A 545 30.90 16.87 -9.75
N ARG A 546 30.99 18.20 -9.95
CA ARG A 546 32.21 18.94 -9.72
C ARG A 546 32.60 18.97 -8.24
N ALA A 547 31.64 19.17 -7.35
CA ALA A 547 31.88 19.12 -5.91
C ALA A 547 32.40 17.76 -5.45
N ILE A 548 31.83 16.65 -5.96
CA ILE A 548 32.26 15.27 -5.67
C ILE A 548 33.68 15.00 -6.16
N GLN A 549 34.05 15.51 -7.34
CA GLN A 549 35.44 15.40 -7.84
C GLN A 549 36.47 16.07 -6.91
N LEU A 550 36.04 17.14 -6.22
CA LEU A 550 36.90 17.94 -5.32
C LEU A 550 36.83 17.47 -3.85
N ASP A 551 35.82 16.73 -3.49
CA ASP A 551 35.54 16.24 -2.11
C ASP A 551 34.77 14.91 -2.15
N SER A 552 35.50 13.84 -2.48
CA SER A 552 34.90 12.50 -2.71
C SER A 552 34.44 11.81 -1.44
N ASP A 553 34.80 12.30 -0.26
CA ASP A 553 34.49 11.69 1.04
C ASP A 553 33.34 12.40 1.75
N ASN A 554 32.63 13.27 1.05
CA ASN A 554 31.48 13.99 1.57
C ASN A 554 30.16 13.30 1.19
N GLN A 555 29.53 12.61 2.15
CA GLN A 555 28.31 11.84 1.97
C GLN A 555 27.13 12.69 1.45
N TYR A 556 27.05 13.97 1.83
CA TYR A 556 25.94 14.85 1.48
C TYR A 556 25.90 15.21 -0.01
N LEU A 557 27.05 15.26 -0.65
CA LEU A 557 27.14 15.55 -2.09
C LEU A 557 26.51 14.42 -2.92
N TYR A 558 26.82 13.16 -2.57
CA TYR A 558 26.21 11.99 -3.20
C TYR A 558 24.73 11.91 -2.88
N TYR A 559 24.36 12.13 -1.61
CA TYR A 559 22.94 12.14 -1.19
C TYR A 559 22.13 13.17 -1.99
N ASN A 560 22.62 14.40 -2.10
CA ASN A 560 21.94 15.47 -2.83
C ASN A 560 21.81 15.17 -4.33
N ARG A 561 22.86 14.64 -4.95
CA ARG A 561 22.79 14.21 -6.36
C ARG A 561 21.79 13.09 -6.55
N ALA A 562 21.73 12.14 -5.63
CA ALA A 562 20.76 11.08 -5.64
C ALA A 562 19.32 11.62 -5.52
N CYS A 563 19.06 12.62 -4.68
CA CYS A 563 17.76 13.26 -4.57
C CYS A 563 17.29 13.85 -5.91
N VAL A 564 18.17 14.57 -6.63
CA VAL A 564 17.85 15.13 -7.95
C VAL A 564 17.60 14.02 -8.98
N ARG A 565 18.40 12.95 -8.98
CA ARG A 565 18.21 11.78 -9.85
C ARG A 565 16.90 11.05 -9.55
N LEU A 566 16.52 10.93 -8.27
CA LEU A 566 15.27 10.33 -7.85
C LEU A 566 14.05 11.10 -8.37
N GLN A 567 14.08 12.44 -8.27
CA GLN A 567 13.04 13.31 -8.85
C GLN A 567 12.93 13.16 -10.38
N ARG A 568 14.04 12.91 -11.06
CA ARG A 568 14.11 12.64 -12.50
C ARG A 568 13.71 11.20 -12.87
N LYS A 569 13.39 10.35 -11.89
CA LYS A 569 13.09 8.91 -12.04
C LYS A 569 14.28 8.09 -12.57
N GLU A 570 15.49 8.57 -12.41
CA GLU A 570 16.73 7.88 -12.72
C GLU A 570 17.13 6.95 -11.57
N TYR A 571 16.24 5.97 -11.27
CA TYR A 571 16.28 5.20 -10.04
C TYR A 571 17.59 4.45 -9.81
N THR A 572 18.14 3.81 -10.85
CA THR A 572 19.42 3.06 -10.74
C THR A 572 20.56 3.97 -10.31
N LEU A 573 20.71 5.13 -10.98
CA LEU A 573 21.76 6.09 -10.64
C LEU A 573 21.55 6.71 -9.25
N ALA A 574 20.30 6.94 -8.84
CA ALA A 574 19.98 7.41 -7.49
C ALA A 574 20.36 6.36 -6.42
N ILE A 575 20.06 5.08 -6.66
CA ILE A 575 20.43 3.96 -5.77
C ILE A 575 21.95 3.87 -5.61
N ASP A 576 22.71 4.02 -6.69
CA ASP A 576 24.18 3.99 -6.65
C ASP A 576 24.74 5.13 -5.81
N ASP A 577 24.24 6.36 -5.99
CA ASP A 577 24.66 7.52 -5.23
C ASP A 577 24.28 7.41 -3.74
N PHE A 578 23.04 7.01 -3.42
CA PHE A 578 22.65 6.75 -2.02
C PHE A 578 23.54 5.66 -1.40
N THR A 579 23.86 4.63 -2.17
CA THR A 579 24.77 3.57 -1.70
C THR A 579 26.15 4.12 -1.40
N ARG A 580 26.65 5.04 -2.23
CA ARG A 580 27.93 5.70 -1.98
C ARG A 580 27.88 6.56 -0.72
N ALA A 581 26.82 7.35 -0.53
CA ALA A 581 26.60 8.14 0.69
C ALA A 581 26.59 7.27 1.96
N ILE A 582 25.88 6.13 1.92
CA ILE A 582 25.80 5.16 3.03
C ILE A 582 27.15 4.49 3.32
N ASN A 583 27.96 4.21 2.29
CA ASN A 583 29.28 3.62 2.47
C ASN A 583 30.25 4.59 3.15
N ILE A 584 30.08 5.91 2.94
CA ILE A 584 30.86 6.95 3.62
C ILE A 584 30.33 7.12 5.06
N ASP A 585 29.01 7.21 5.23
CA ASP A 585 28.38 7.34 6.54
C ASP A 585 27.19 6.37 6.68
N SER A 586 27.43 5.26 7.35
CA SER A 586 26.43 4.21 7.60
C SER A 586 25.35 4.61 8.62
N SER A 587 25.46 5.78 9.25
CA SER A 587 24.47 6.31 10.19
C SER A 587 23.49 7.30 9.55
N LEU A 588 23.64 7.61 8.26
CA LEU A 588 22.80 8.54 7.51
C LEU A 588 21.42 7.91 7.20
N ALA A 589 20.47 8.03 8.12
CA ALA A 589 19.14 7.41 8.05
C ALA A 589 18.36 7.87 6.81
N GLU A 590 18.46 9.14 6.44
CA GLU A 590 17.80 9.74 5.28
C GLU A 590 18.24 9.08 3.96
N ALA A 591 19.49 8.66 3.87
CA ALA A 591 20.00 7.97 2.68
C ALA A 591 19.39 6.56 2.54
N TYR A 592 19.25 5.82 3.63
CA TYR A 592 18.54 4.54 3.62
C TYR A 592 17.07 4.72 3.24
N TYR A 593 16.40 5.73 3.80
CA TYR A 593 14.99 6.00 3.52
C TYR A 593 14.77 6.30 2.02
N ASN A 594 15.52 7.26 1.47
CA ASN A 594 15.38 7.66 0.07
C ASN A 594 15.83 6.54 -0.89
N ARG A 595 16.88 5.76 -0.54
CA ARG A 595 17.28 4.57 -1.31
C ARG A 595 16.18 3.50 -1.27
N GLY A 596 15.54 3.31 -0.13
CA GLY A 596 14.41 2.42 0.03
C GLY A 596 13.26 2.79 -0.92
N LEU A 597 12.88 4.06 -0.97
CA LEU A 597 11.88 4.56 -1.92
C LEU A 597 12.30 4.37 -3.38
N ALA A 598 13.57 4.67 -3.71
CA ALA A 598 14.11 4.48 -5.06
C ALA A 598 14.09 3.01 -5.49
N ARG A 599 14.44 2.07 -4.60
CA ARG A 599 14.39 0.62 -4.83
C ARG A 599 12.97 0.13 -5.05
N ILE A 600 12.01 0.58 -4.23
CA ILE A 600 10.58 0.25 -4.41
C ILE A 600 10.07 0.75 -5.76
N ALA A 601 10.38 2.00 -6.11
CA ALA A 601 10.00 2.58 -7.40
C ALA A 601 10.65 1.86 -8.60
N ASN A 602 11.84 1.27 -8.41
CA ASN A 602 12.56 0.47 -9.41
C ASN A 602 12.15 -1.01 -9.42
N GLY A 603 11.12 -1.41 -8.65
CA GLY A 603 10.61 -2.78 -8.58
C GLY A 603 11.34 -3.70 -7.58
N LEU A 604 12.36 -3.21 -6.88
CA LEU A 604 13.14 -3.96 -5.88
C LEU A 604 12.50 -3.84 -4.49
N LYS A 605 11.26 -4.33 -4.35
CA LYS A 605 10.43 -4.12 -3.16
C LYS A 605 11.08 -4.67 -1.87
N SER A 606 11.65 -5.86 -1.90
CA SER A 606 12.27 -6.50 -0.74
C SER A 606 13.46 -5.68 -0.20
N ASP A 607 14.36 -5.28 -1.09
CA ASP A 607 15.54 -4.49 -0.75
C ASP A 607 15.17 -3.09 -0.27
N GLY A 608 14.09 -2.53 -0.85
CA GLY A 608 13.55 -1.26 -0.42
C GLY A 608 12.99 -1.31 1.00
N ILE A 609 12.24 -2.36 1.36
CA ILE A 609 11.74 -2.57 2.72
C ILE A 609 12.92 -2.76 3.71
N ALA A 610 13.97 -3.48 3.32
CA ALA A 610 15.16 -3.63 4.17
C ALA A 610 15.85 -2.29 4.46
N ASP A 611 15.97 -1.42 3.45
CA ASP A 611 16.49 -0.06 3.64
C ASP A 611 15.60 0.78 4.56
N LEU A 612 14.28 0.74 4.38
CA LEU A 612 13.34 1.45 5.24
C LEU A 612 13.40 0.94 6.69
N SER A 613 13.52 -0.39 6.89
CA SER A 613 13.74 -0.97 8.22
C SER A 613 15.01 -0.40 8.87
N LYS A 614 16.09 -0.30 8.08
CA LYS A 614 17.36 0.28 8.57
C LYS A 614 17.22 1.76 8.90
N ALA A 615 16.53 2.55 8.07
CA ALA A 615 16.24 3.94 8.37
C ALA A 615 15.45 4.11 9.68
N GLY A 616 14.43 3.25 9.90
CA GLY A 616 13.66 3.20 11.14
C GLY A 616 14.51 2.85 12.36
N GLU A 617 15.42 1.86 12.25
CA GLU A 617 16.39 1.54 13.31
C GLU A 617 17.26 2.74 13.68
N LEU A 618 17.68 3.52 12.70
CA LEU A 618 18.49 4.72 12.92
C LEU A 618 17.71 5.88 13.50
N GLY A 619 16.38 5.75 13.66
CA GLY A 619 15.52 6.70 14.35
C GLY A 619 14.55 7.47 13.44
N LEU A 620 14.46 7.13 12.17
CA LEU A 620 13.52 7.76 11.23
C LEU A 620 12.16 7.06 11.27
N TYR A 621 11.26 7.52 12.11
CA TYR A 621 9.97 6.87 12.40
C TYR A 621 9.02 6.78 11.19
N ALA A 622 9.12 7.75 10.27
CA ALA A 622 8.33 7.75 9.04
C ALA A 622 8.50 6.47 8.23
N ALA A 623 9.66 5.82 8.31
CA ALA A 623 9.97 4.59 7.58
C ALA A 623 8.99 3.44 7.88
N TYR A 624 8.55 3.26 9.12
CA TYR A 624 7.62 2.19 9.49
C TYR A 624 6.22 2.38 8.90
N SER A 625 5.77 3.64 8.77
CA SER A 625 4.50 3.95 8.09
C SER A 625 4.55 3.59 6.60
N VAL A 626 5.69 3.84 5.96
CA VAL A 626 5.92 3.46 4.55
C VAL A 626 5.99 1.93 4.39
N ILE A 627 6.72 1.23 5.29
CA ILE A 627 6.80 -0.24 5.30
C ILE A 627 5.39 -0.84 5.37
N LYS A 628 4.56 -0.36 6.31
CA LYS A 628 3.19 -0.82 6.46
C LYS A 628 2.39 -0.66 5.16
N ARG A 629 2.42 0.54 4.55
CA ARG A 629 1.72 0.83 3.31
C ARG A 629 2.18 -0.06 2.15
N VAL A 630 3.49 -0.24 2.00
CA VAL A 630 4.07 -1.07 0.94
C VAL A 630 3.75 -2.55 1.14
N SER A 631 3.70 -3.02 2.41
CA SER A 631 3.42 -4.42 2.75
C SER A 631 1.95 -4.77 2.57
N THR A 632 1.03 -3.85 2.90
CA THR A 632 -0.43 -4.07 2.80
C THR A 632 -1.00 -3.80 1.41
N GLY A 633 -0.24 -3.18 0.51
CA GLY A 633 -0.70 -2.85 -0.86
C GLY A 633 -1.76 -1.75 -0.92
N LYS A 634 -1.95 -0.97 0.16
CA LYS A 634 -2.90 0.15 0.25
C LYS A 634 -2.22 1.50 0.06
#